data_63aec29ce328ed20a8cf1c81bac103c8
#
_entry.id   63aec29ce328ed20a8cf1c81bac103c8
#
_cell.length_a   1.000
_cell.length_b   1.000
_cell.length_c   1.000
_cell.angle_alpha   90.00
_cell.angle_beta   90.00
_cell.angle_gamma   90.00
#
_symmetry.space_group_name_H-M   'P 1'
#
loop_
_entity.id
_entity.type
_entity.pdbx_description
1 polymer ?
#
loop_
_entity_poly.entity_id
_entity_poly.type
_entity_poly.pdbx_seq_one_letter_code
_entity_poly.pdbx_strand_id
1 'polypeptide(L)'
;CIRDRYAYDPQRERMSVVKNDRELSFFFERPSDREGIYMVRDHSVILIRYKEDRLFESIVCAIPIKQGERIRALHDDRRGNLWIGTTYHLFRYSLEEGRLTTVCDDVGFINAIVSSNEGVVYFATESRGLWRISGESRLQIKDTGENYSVLTVAPDNNLWVGTKQGNVYSYSPDTNDFIFRTKDCGLTGDAVLDIKSDDDGNLWILTSQRVMVYHPGTHIFTMMSCTDSWINLEDFQSLYKDP
;
A
#
# COMPACT_ATOMS: atom_id res chain seq x y z
N CYS A 1 0.96 5.73 -18.74
CA CYS A 1 -0.50 5.58 -18.58
C CYS A 1 -0.91 4.24 -19.17
N ILE A 2 -1.09 3.20 -18.36
CA ILE A 2 -1.54 1.89 -18.84
C ILE A 2 -3.03 2.05 -19.16
N ARG A 3 -3.37 2.08 -20.44
CA ARG A 3 -4.75 2.25 -20.91
C ARG A 3 -5.58 0.96 -20.82
N ASP A 4 -4.93 -0.19 -20.89
CA ASP A 4 -5.58 -1.49 -20.91
C ASP A 4 -5.06 -2.34 -19.75
N ARG A 5 -5.94 -3.04 -19.07
CA ARG A 5 -5.60 -3.92 -17.95
C ARG A 5 -5.97 -5.35 -18.31
N TYR A 6 -5.02 -6.25 -18.06
CA TYR A 6 -5.12 -7.64 -18.42
C TYR A 6 -5.04 -8.52 -17.18
N ALA A 7 -5.87 -9.57 -17.14
CA ALA A 7 -5.71 -10.69 -16.23
C ALA A 7 -5.01 -11.83 -16.97
N TYR A 8 -3.98 -12.42 -16.38
CA TYR A 8 -3.31 -13.60 -16.89
C TYR A 8 -3.81 -14.85 -16.16
N ASP A 9 -4.25 -15.85 -16.92
CA ASP A 9 -4.58 -17.17 -16.41
C ASP A 9 -3.38 -18.09 -16.65
N PRO A 10 -2.59 -18.44 -15.60
CA PRO A 10 -1.40 -19.26 -15.76
C PRO A 10 -1.70 -20.71 -16.14
N GLN A 11 -2.91 -21.22 -15.86
CA GLN A 11 -3.29 -22.59 -16.23
C GLN A 11 -3.61 -22.71 -17.72
N ARG A 12 -4.02 -21.62 -18.35
CA ARG A 12 -4.42 -21.58 -19.77
C ARG A 12 -3.46 -20.77 -20.64
N GLU A 13 -2.42 -20.18 -20.03
CA GLU A 13 -1.46 -19.30 -20.70
C GLU A 13 -2.15 -18.18 -21.51
N ARG A 14 -3.28 -17.67 -21.00
CA ARG A 14 -4.13 -16.75 -21.74
C ARG A 14 -4.27 -15.43 -21.00
N MET A 15 -4.06 -14.33 -21.72
CA MET A 15 -4.39 -12.98 -21.26
C MET A 15 -5.81 -12.60 -21.68
N SER A 16 -6.58 -12.04 -20.74
CA SER A 16 -7.91 -11.47 -21.02
C SER A 16 -7.95 -10.01 -20.58
N VAL A 17 -8.60 -9.15 -21.37
CA VAL A 17 -8.81 -7.75 -21.01
C VAL A 17 -9.82 -7.69 -19.89
N VAL A 18 -9.42 -7.15 -18.73
CA VAL A 18 -10.29 -7.03 -17.55
C VAL A 18 -11.32 -5.93 -17.76
N LYS A 19 -10.93 -4.80 -18.31
CA LYS A 19 -11.83 -3.71 -18.74
C LYS A 19 -11.06 -2.58 -19.41
N ASN A 20 -11.66 -1.98 -20.43
CA ASN A 20 -11.15 -0.78 -21.09
C ASN A 20 -12.06 0.41 -20.73
N ASP A 21 -12.03 0.81 -19.44
CA ASP A 21 -12.87 1.90 -18.94
C ASP A 21 -11.98 3.04 -18.46
N ARG A 22 -12.18 4.24 -18.99
CA ARG A 22 -11.38 5.44 -18.70
C ARG A 22 -11.52 5.94 -17.26
N GLU A 23 -12.44 5.38 -16.50
CA GLU A 23 -12.80 5.78 -15.13
C GLU A 23 -12.18 4.93 -14.03
N LEU A 24 -11.38 3.90 -14.36
CA LEU A 24 -10.75 3.02 -13.38
C LEU A 24 -9.59 3.73 -12.69
N SER A 25 -9.75 4.01 -11.41
CA SER A 25 -8.76 4.74 -10.65
C SER A 25 -7.62 3.85 -10.12
N PHE A 26 -7.91 2.73 -9.45
CA PHE A 26 -6.90 1.90 -8.78
C PHE A 26 -7.36 0.44 -8.63
N PHE A 27 -6.40 -0.50 -8.63
CA PHE A 27 -6.59 -1.88 -8.22
C PHE A 27 -5.79 -2.15 -6.95
N PHE A 28 -6.38 -2.90 -6.05
CA PHE A 28 -5.75 -3.35 -4.82
C PHE A 28 -5.95 -4.85 -4.68
N GLU A 29 -4.90 -5.57 -4.27
CA GLU A 29 -5.00 -6.98 -3.95
C GLU A 29 -5.81 -7.17 -2.66
N ARG A 30 -6.64 -8.22 -2.64
CA ARG A 30 -7.31 -8.64 -1.41
C ARG A 30 -6.46 -9.68 -0.69
N PRO A 31 -5.84 -9.35 0.45
CA PRO A 31 -4.92 -10.26 1.11
C PRO A 31 -5.58 -11.46 1.79
N SER A 32 -6.87 -11.36 2.14
CA SER A 32 -7.58 -12.36 2.94
C SER A 32 -8.04 -13.60 2.16
N ASP A 33 -8.35 -13.43 0.89
CA ASP A 33 -8.58 -14.54 -0.04
C ASP A 33 -7.98 -14.18 -1.40
N ARG A 34 -7.37 -15.12 -2.07
CA ARG A 34 -6.75 -14.92 -3.38
C ARG A 34 -7.76 -14.89 -4.53
N GLU A 35 -9.05 -14.93 -4.24
CA GLU A 35 -10.11 -15.07 -5.24
C GLU A 35 -10.65 -13.74 -5.78
N GLY A 36 -10.12 -12.60 -5.38
CA GLY A 36 -10.66 -11.33 -5.82
C GLY A 36 -9.71 -10.16 -5.70
N ILE A 37 -10.02 -9.10 -6.44
CA ILE A 37 -9.28 -7.84 -6.46
C ILE A 37 -10.28 -6.72 -6.14
N TYR A 38 -9.93 -5.86 -5.20
CA TYR A 38 -10.68 -4.63 -4.99
C TYR A 38 -10.34 -3.61 -6.07
N MET A 39 -11.36 -2.96 -6.57
CA MET A 39 -11.26 -1.87 -7.52
C MET A 39 -12.04 -0.67 -6.97
N VAL A 40 -11.53 0.52 -7.22
CA VAL A 40 -12.24 1.76 -6.97
C VAL A 40 -12.78 2.31 -8.27
N ARG A 41 -14.08 2.59 -8.30
CA ARG A 41 -14.77 3.28 -9.39
C ARG A 41 -15.61 4.39 -8.78
N ASP A 42 -15.36 5.63 -9.21
CA ASP A 42 -16.00 6.82 -8.64
C ASP A 42 -15.85 6.89 -7.11
N HIS A 43 -16.94 6.66 -6.42
CA HIS A 43 -17.05 6.71 -4.96
C HIS A 43 -17.30 5.33 -4.35
N SER A 44 -17.11 4.27 -5.12
CA SER A 44 -17.45 2.91 -4.70
C SER A 44 -16.23 2.01 -4.69
N VAL A 45 -16.16 1.14 -3.71
CA VAL A 45 -15.27 0.00 -3.69
C VAL A 45 -16.01 -1.19 -4.27
N ILE A 46 -15.41 -1.79 -5.29
CA ILE A 46 -15.96 -2.92 -6.05
C ILE A 46 -15.02 -4.10 -5.87
N LEU A 47 -15.57 -5.27 -5.62
CA LEU A 47 -14.84 -6.53 -5.63
C LEU A 47 -15.04 -7.21 -6.96
N ILE A 48 -13.94 -7.49 -7.65
CA ILE A 48 -13.90 -8.24 -8.89
C ILE A 48 -13.44 -9.65 -8.57
N ARG A 49 -14.19 -10.66 -9.04
CA ARG A 49 -13.83 -12.08 -8.98
C ARG A 49 -13.84 -12.68 -10.36
N TYR A 50 -12.92 -13.61 -10.60
CA TYR A 50 -12.90 -14.41 -11.82
C TYR A 50 -13.32 -15.83 -11.49
N LYS A 51 -14.48 -16.26 -12.03
CA LYS A 51 -15.01 -17.61 -11.88
C LYS A 51 -15.56 -18.09 -13.21
N GLU A 52 -15.34 -19.36 -13.54
CA GLU A 52 -15.92 -20.00 -14.73
C GLU A 52 -15.75 -19.17 -16.02
N ASP A 53 -14.55 -18.66 -16.26
CA ASP A 53 -14.19 -17.82 -17.40
C ASP A 53 -14.94 -16.48 -17.50
N ARG A 54 -15.52 -16.01 -16.40
CA ARG A 54 -16.25 -14.73 -16.33
C ARG A 54 -15.78 -13.87 -15.17
N LEU A 55 -15.85 -12.58 -15.39
CA LEU A 55 -15.65 -11.58 -14.36
C LEU A 55 -16.99 -11.24 -13.70
N PHE A 56 -17.02 -11.30 -12.39
CA PHE A 56 -18.14 -10.90 -11.56
C PHE A 56 -17.74 -9.66 -10.78
N GLU A 57 -18.54 -8.61 -10.88
CA GLU A 57 -18.39 -7.38 -10.12
C GLU A 57 -19.46 -7.31 -9.03
N SER A 58 -19.07 -6.96 -7.82
CA SER A 58 -20.01 -6.68 -6.72
C SER A 58 -19.58 -5.42 -5.99
N ILE A 59 -20.53 -4.52 -5.73
CA ILE A 59 -20.27 -3.33 -4.93
C ILE A 59 -20.13 -3.78 -3.48
N VAL A 60 -18.98 -3.45 -2.87
CA VAL A 60 -18.69 -3.70 -1.45
C VAL A 60 -19.29 -2.59 -0.60
N CYS A 61 -18.94 -1.35 -0.92
CA CYS A 61 -19.49 -0.17 -0.25
C CYS A 61 -19.40 1.06 -1.14
N ALA A 62 -20.26 2.04 -0.88
CA ALA A 62 -20.18 3.38 -1.42
C ALA A 62 -19.69 4.34 -0.31
N ILE A 63 -18.77 5.23 -0.67
CA ILE A 63 -18.14 6.17 0.28
C ILE A 63 -18.80 7.53 0.11
N PRO A 64 -19.32 8.17 1.18
CA PRO A 64 -19.98 9.46 1.13
C PRO A 64 -18.94 10.58 1.07
N ILE A 65 -18.24 10.70 -0.05
CA ILE A 65 -17.21 11.71 -0.28
C ILE A 65 -17.77 12.99 -0.86
N LYS A 66 -17.11 14.10 -0.55
CA LYS A 66 -17.50 15.44 -1.01
C LYS A 66 -17.04 15.68 -2.46
N GLN A 67 -17.58 16.72 -3.08
CA GLN A 67 -17.13 17.11 -4.41
C GLN A 67 -15.63 17.41 -4.42
N GLY A 68 -14.90 16.79 -5.35
CA GLY A 68 -13.44 16.92 -5.46
C GLY A 68 -12.64 15.98 -4.56
N GLU A 69 -13.27 15.29 -3.63
CA GLU A 69 -12.64 14.24 -2.83
C GLU A 69 -12.50 12.95 -3.64
N ARG A 70 -11.43 12.19 -3.39
CA ARG A 70 -11.14 10.94 -4.08
C ARG A 70 -10.64 9.89 -3.11
N ILE A 71 -10.97 8.62 -3.36
CA ILE A 71 -10.36 7.48 -2.67
C ILE A 71 -8.92 7.36 -3.18
N ARG A 72 -7.97 7.26 -2.27
CA ARG A 72 -6.52 7.28 -2.53
C ARG A 72 -5.82 6.00 -2.11
N ALA A 73 -6.24 5.41 -1.00
CA ALA A 73 -5.66 4.21 -0.44
C ALA A 73 -6.75 3.25 0.04
N LEU A 74 -6.49 1.98 -0.08
CA LEU A 74 -7.36 0.91 0.38
C LEU A 74 -6.50 -0.17 1.03
N HIS A 75 -6.97 -0.72 2.15
CA HIS A 75 -6.28 -1.79 2.86
C HIS A 75 -7.26 -2.73 3.55
N ASP A 76 -7.17 -4.03 3.27
CA ASP A 76 -7.89 -5.10 3.98
C ASP A 76 -7.01 -5.56 5.15
N ASP A 77 -7.48 -5.36 6.38
CA ASP A 77 -6.71 -5.66 7.60
C ASP A 77 -6.68 -7.15 7.98
N ARG A 78 -7.27 -8.02 7.14
CA ARG A 78 -7.43 -9.46 7.38
C ARG A 78 -8.21 -9.82 8.65
N ARG A 79 -8.86 -8.82 9.26
CA ARG A 79 -9.66 -8.93 10.48
C ARG A 79 -11.11 -8.54 10.26
N GLY A 80 -11.52 -8.54 8.99
CA GLY A 80 -12.90 -8.21 8.59
C GLY A 80 -13.16 -6.73 8.41
N ASN A 81 -12.14 -5.88 8.34
CA ASN A 81 -12.32 -4.48 8.03
C ASN A 81 -11.56 -4.07 6.76
N LEU A 82 -12.21 -3.23 5.99
CA LEU A 82 -11.61 -2.53 4.87
C LEU A 82 -11.39 -1.07 5.26
N TRP A 83 -10.12 -0.65 5.24
CA TRP A 83 -9.70 0.71 5.53
C TRP A 83 -9.60 1.50 4.24
N ILE A 84 -10.22 2.68 4.22
CA ILE A 84 -10.37 3.46 3.01
C ILE A 84 -9.88 4.88 3.29
N GLY A 85 -8.76 5.23 2.68
CA GLY A 85 -8.15 6.55 2.76
C GLY A 85 -8.59 7.41 1.58
N THR A 86 -9.02 8.63 1.88
CA THR A 86 -9.39 9.60 0.86
C THR A 86 -8.47 10.81 0.89
N THR A 87 -8.84 11.84 0.14
CA THR A 87 -8.20 13.14 0.17
C THR A 87 -8.28 13.83 1.55
N TYR A 88 -9.32 13.52 2.36
CA TYR A 88 -9.56 14.21 3.63
C TYR A 88 -9.89 13.29 4.80
N HIS A 89 -10.40 12.08 4.53
CA HIS A 89 -10.95 11.21 5.57
C HIS A 89 -10.30 9.83 5.57
N LEU A 90 -10.29 9.21 6.74
CA LEU A 90 -10.06 7.78 6.90
C LEU A 90 -11.37 7.12 7.32
N PHE A 91 -11.83 6.18 6.52
CA PHE A 91 -13.00 5.36 6.82
C PHE A 91 -12.60 3.93 7.15
N ARG A 92 -13.43 3.27 7.96
CA ARG A 92 -13.40 1.83 8.21
C ARG A 92 -14.74 1.24 7.80
N TYR A 93 -14.72 0.26 6.94
CA TYR A 93 -15.88 -0.52 6.56
C TYR A 93 -15.77 -1.92 7.16
N SER A 94 -16.73 -2.31 8.03
CA SER A 94 -16.84 -3.67 8.55
C SER A 94 -17.46 -4.57 7.48
N LEU A 95 -16.71 -5.58 7.03
CA LEU A 95 -17.17 -6.53 6.03
C LEU A 95 -18.29 -7.44 6.56
N GLU A 96 -18.31 -7.70 7.87
CA GLU A 96 -19.32 -8.51 8.54
C GLU A 96 -20.62 -7.73 8.75
N GLU A 97 -20.51 -6.52 9.32
CA GLU A 97 -21.69 -5.70 9.65
C GLU A 97 -22.25 -4.91 8.46
N GLY A 98 -21.48 -4.80 7.36
CA GLY A 98 -21.83 -3.93 6.23
C GLY A 98 -21.87 -2.45 6.59
N ARG A 99 -21.14 -2.04 7.63
CA ARG A 99 -21.20 -0.69 8.20
C ARG A 99 -19.94 0.12 7.91
N LEU A 100 -20.13 1.32 7.36
CA LEU A 100 -19.08 2.32 7.17
C LEU A 100 -19.03 3.27 8.37
N THR A 101 -17.83 3.52 8.88
CA THR A 101 -17.58 4.45 10.00
C THR A 101 -16.46 5.41 9.60
N THR A 102 -16.66 6.71 9.82
CA THR A 102 -15.59 7.70 9.72
C THR A 102 -14.70 7.59 10.96
N VAL A 103 -13.40 7.30 10.75
CA VAL A 103 -12.43 7.16 11.83
C VAL A 103 -11.68 8.46 12.07
N CYS A 104 -11.33 9.15 10.98
CA CYS A 104 -10.64 10.44 11.06
C CYS A 104 -11.19 11.40 10.00
N ASP A 105 -11.35 12.65 10.40
CA ASP A 105 -11.70 13.77 9.55
C ASP A 105 -10.48 14.68 9.36
N ASP A 106 -10.42 15.34 8.22
CA ASP A 106 -9.44 16.38 7.89
C ASP A 106 -7.97 15.97 8.13
N VAL A 107 -7.63 14.74 7.77
CA VAL A 107 -6.25 14.20 7.92
C VAL A 107 -5.35 14.50 6.74
N GLY A 108 -5.85 15.16 5.69
CA GLY A 108 -5.13 15.41 4.44
C GLY A 108 -5.06 14.18 3.55
N PHE A 109 -4.33 14.28 2.44
CA PHE A 109 -4.20 13.21 1.46
C PHE A 109 -3.59 11.95 2.06
N ILE A 110 -4.36 10.88 2.17
CA ILE A 110 -3.86 9.58 2.65
C ILE A 110 -3.24 8.83 1.46
N ASN A 111 -1.94 8.55 1.54
CA ASN A 111 -1.20 7.88 0.47
C ASN A 111 -1.09 6.37 0.66
N ALA A 112 -0.97 5.90 1.92
CA ALA A 112 -0.80 4.50 2.23
C ALA A 112 -1.47 4.14 3.56
N ILE A 113 -1.94 2.90 3.66
CA ILE A 113 -2.53 2.32 4.87
C ILE A 113 -1.99 0.89 4.99
N VAL A 114 -1.56 0.49 6.18
CA VAL A 114 -1.17 -0.90 6.49
C VAL A 114 -1.62 -1.27 7.90
N SER A 115 -1.72 -2.56 8.18
CA SER A 115 -1.99 -3.05 9.52
C SER A 115 -0.94 -4.05 9.97
N SER A 116 -0.66 -4.07 11.28
CA SER A 116 0.12 -5.13 11.90
C SER A 116 -0.73 -6.38 12.15
N ASN A 117 -0.06 -7.51 12.42
CA ASN A 117 -0.73 -8.75 12.80
C ASN A 117 -1.53 -8.62 14.11
N GLU A 118 -1.23 -7.63 14.94
CA GLU A 118 -1.94 -7.31 16.18
C GLU A 118 -3.19 -6.44 15.96
N GLY A 119 -3.40 -5.95 14.73
CA GLY A 119 -4.54 -5.10 14.36
C GLY A 119 -4.31 -3.60 14.61
N VAL A 120 -3.06 -3.21 14.83
CA VAL A 120 -2.67 -1.80 14.83
C VAL A 120 -2.63 -1.32 13.38
N VAL A 121 -3.29 -0.21 13.08
CA VAL A 121 -3.34 0.37 11.74
C VAL A 121 -2.45 1.60 11.68
N TYR A 122 -1.64 1.66 10.64
CA TYR A 122 -0.81 2.83 10.33
C TYR A 122 -1.28 3.44 9.02
N PHE A 123 -1.31 4.76 8.97
CA PHE A 123 -1.56 5.47 7.72
C PHE A 123 -0.63 6.67 7.55
N ALA A 124 -0.24 6.88 6.32
CA ALA A 124 0.65 7.94 5.90
C ALA A 124 -0.09 8.99 5.11
N THR A 125 0.24 10.25 5.33
CA THR A 125 -0.35 11.38 4.63
C THR A 125 0.69 12.15 3.82
N GLU A 126 0.24 12.93 2.85
CA GLU A 126 1.12 13.74 2.02
C GLU A 126 1.82 14.86 2.80
N SER A 127 1.12 15.46 3.78
CA SER A 127 1.61 16.68 4.45
C SER A 127 1.31 16.76 5.95
N ARG A 128 0.64 15.76 6.52
CA ARG A 128 0.29 15.75 7.96
C ARG A 128 0.88 14.55 8.69
N GLY A 129 1.95 13.99 8.15
CA GLY A 129 2.76 12.99 8.82
C GLY A 129 2.21 11.57 8.82
N LEU A 130 2.75 10.80 9.75
CA LEU A 130 2.49 9.38 9.97
C LEU A 130 1.66 9.18 11.23
N TRP A 131 0.65 8.33 11.16
CA TRP A 131 -0.33 8.10 12.19
C TRP A 131 -0.46 6.62 12.55
N ARG A 132 -0.83 6.36 13.81
CA ARG A 132 -1.13 5.05 14.36
C ARG A 132 -2.53 5.05 14.95
N ILE A 133 -3.28 3.97 14.71
CA ILE A 133 -4.58 3.69 15.33
C ILE A 133 -4.48 2.35 16.05
N SER A 134 -4.85 2.32 17.32
CA SER A 134 -4.93 1.12 18.13
C SER A 134 -6.23 1.18 18.94
N GLY A 135 -7.20 0.34 18.57
CA GLY A 135 -8.56 0.45 19.09
C GLY A 135 -9.18 1.83 18.80
N GLU A 136 -9.57 2.56 19.82
CA GLU A 136 -10.11 3.93 19.72
C GLU A 136 -9.03 5.01 19.82
N SER A 137 -7.79 4.63 20.15
CA SER A 137 -6.68 5.56 20.30
C SER A 137 -6.06 5.92 18.96
N ARG A 138 -5.85 7.22 18.75
CA ARG A 138 -5.16 7.77 17.58
C ARG A 138 -3.95 8.56 18.02
N LEU A 139 -2.79 8.24 17.48
CA LEU A 139 -1.52 8.90 17.78
C LEU A 139 -0.82 9.32 16.49
N GLN A 140 -0.42 10.57 16.41
CA GLN A 140 0.53 11.02 15.40
C GLN A 140 1.94 10.60 15.81
N ILE A 141 2.57 9.71 15.04
CA ILE A 141 3.91 9.19 15.31
C ILE A 141 4.95 10.25 14.99
N LYS A 142 4.84 10.82 13.79
CA LYS A 142 5.82 11.76 13.28
C LYS A 142 5.23 12.67 12.22
N ASP A 143 5.63 13.95 12.26
CA ASP A 143 5.41 14.91 11.20
C ASP A 143 6.76 15.57 10.90
N THR A 144 7.34 15.28 9.74
CA THR A 144 8.60 15.88 9.27
C THR A 144 8.36 16.86 8.12
N GLY A 145 7.10 17.05 7.73
CA GLY A 145 6.74 17.81 6.52
C GLY A 145 7.08 17.08 5.21
N GLU A 146 7.47 15.81 5.30
CA GLU A 146 7.75 14.98 4.11
C GLU A 146 6.50 14.28 3.60
N ASN A 147 6.54 13.94 2.31
CA ASN A 147 5.48 13.16 1.68
C ASN A 147 5.74 11.66 1.90
N TYR A 148 5.15 11.12 2.96
CA TYR A 148 5.17 9.68 3.22
C TYR A 148 4.29 8.96 2.20
N SER A 149 4.89 8.14 1.35
CA SER A 149 4.23 7.53 0.20
C SER A 149 3.99 6.03 0.34
N VAL A 150 4.85 5.34 1.08
CA VAL A 150 4.85 3.88 1.20
C VAL A 150 4.99 3.46 2.64
N LEU A 151 4.21 2.47 3.03
CA LEU A 151 4.26 1.82 4.34
C LEU A 151 4.33 0.31 4.19
N THR A 152 5.12 -0.34 5.04
CA THR A 152 5.07 -1.79 5.22
C THR A 152 5.35 -2.16 6.67
N VAL A 153 4.65 -3.16 7.20
CA VAL A 153 4.96 -3.76 8.50
C VAL A 153 5.79 -5.00 8.24
N ALA A 154 7.00 -5.01 8.78
CA ALA A 154 7.91 -6.14 8.68
C ALA A 154 7.51 -7.28 9.65
N PRO A 155 8.02 -8.51 9.46
CA PRO A 155 7.71 -9.64 10.34
C PRO A 155 8.08 -9.41 11.82
N ASP A 156 9.06 -8.56 12.10
CA ASP A 156 9.46 -8.12 13.44
C ASP A 156 8.54 -7.05 14.05
N ASN A 157 7.41 -6.78 13.41
CA ASN A 157 6.40 -5.78 13.79
C ASN A 157 6.86 -4.31 13.66
N ASN A 158 8.07 -4.06 13.18
CA ASN A 158 8.51 -2.70 12.87
C ASN A 158 7.82 -2.17 11.62
N LEU A 159 7.44 -0.89 11.66
CA LEU A 159 6.91 -0.19 10.51
C LEU A 159 8.04 0.45 9.71
N TRP A 160 8.07 0.18 8.42
CA TRP A 160 8.98 0.82 7.48
C TRP A 160 8.22 1.82 6.60
N VAL A 161 8.84 2.95 6.39
CA VAL A 161 8.23 4.12 5.77
C VAL A 161 9.14 4.65 4.67
N GLY A 162 8.59 4.77 3.47
CA GLY A 162 9.26 5.41 2.34
C GLY A 162 8.63 6.75 2.00
N THR A 163 9.43 7.68 1.48
CA THR A 163 8.98 9.02 1.08
C THR A 163 9.22 9.29 -0.40
N LYS A 164 8.49 10.24 -0.96
CA LYS A 164 8.75 10.72 -2.34
C LYS A 164 10.07 11.47 -2.46
N GLN A 165 10.64 11.93 -1.36
CA GLN A 165 11.94 12.59 -1.30
C GLN A 165 13.10 11.59 -1.25
N GLY A 166 12.82 10.28 -1.24
CA GLY A 166 13.82 9.21 -1.21
C GLY A 166 14.32 8.86 0.19
N ASN A 167 13.59 9.25 1.21
CA ASN A 167 13.93 8.90 2.58
C ASN A 167 13.24 7.60 3.01
N VAL A 168 13.98 6.81 3.78
CA VAL A 168 13.49 5.58 4.41
C VAL A 168 13.65 5.71 5.93
N TYR A 169 12.59 5.36 6.63
CA TYR A 169 12.53 5.35 8.08
C TYR A 169 12.07 3.99 8.60
N SER A 170 12.47 3.64 9.80
CA SER A 170 11.87 2.56 10.58
C SER A 170 11.26 3.11 11.87
N TYR A 171 10.11 2.59 12.25
CA TYR A 171 9.45 2.88 13.51
C TYR A 171 9.24 1.60 14.30
N SER A 172 9.73 1.60 15.54
CA SER A 172 9.49 0.51 16.49
C SER A 172 8.31 0.87 17.39
N PRO A 173 7.19 0.14 17.35
CA PRO A 173 6.06 0.42 18.22
C PRO A 173 6.34 0.14 19.70
N ASP A 174 7.30 -0.75 20.02
CA ASP A 174 7.65 -1.16 21.37
C ASP A 174 8.45 -0.07 22.10
N THR A 175 9.42 0.54 21.42
CA THR A 175 10.28 1.58 21.99
C THR A 175 9.83 2.99 21.63
N ASN A 176 8.90 3.12 20.69
CA ASN A 176 8.44 4.38 20.10
C ASN A 176 9.57 5.15 19.38
N ASP A 177 10.61 4.42 18.93
CA ASP A 177 11.73 5.00 18.20
C ASP A 177 11.41 5.17 16.72
N PHE A 178 11.65 6.37 16.18
CA PHE A 178 11.55 6.68 14.76
C PHE A 178 12.95 6.98 14.22
N ILE A 179 13.50 6.05 13.44
CA ILE A 179 14.91 6.05 13.02
C ILE A 179 15.02 6.34 11.52
N PHE A 180 15.88 7.30 11.17
CA PHE A 180 16.24 7.64 9.81
C PHE A 180 17.24 6.63 9.24
N ARG A 181 16.87 5.90 8.19
CA ARG A 181 17.64 4.81 7.58
C ARG A 181 18.30 5.16 6.25
N THR A 182 17.94 6.26 5.62
CA THR A 182 18.42 6.64 4.29
C THR A 182 19.94 6.68 4.17
N LYS A 183 20.65 7.16 5.23
CA LYS A 183 22.12 7.22 5.24
C LYS A 183 22.75 5.83 5.19
N ASP A 184 22.10 4.85 5.82
CA ASP A 184 22.58 3.47 5.93
C ASP A 184 22.43 2.73 4.59
N CYS A 185 21.47 3.15 3.75
CA CYS A 185 21.17 2.49 2.47
C CYS A 185 21.81 3.13 1.24
N GLY A 186 22.52 4.24 1.39
CA GLY A 186 23.14 4.93 0.24
C GLY A 186 22.13 5.46 -0.78
N LEU A 187 20.87 5.67 -0.37
CA LEU A 187 19.86 6.32 -1.18
C LEU A 187 20.22 7.80 -1.38
N THR A 188 20.06 8.28 -2.59
CA THR A 188 20.46 9.64 -3.00
C THR A 188 19.28 10.42 -3.58
N GLY A 189 18.15 10.45 -2.84
CA GLY A 189 17.00 11.27 -3.22
C GLY A 189 16.04 10.62 -4.24
N ASP A 190 16.24 9.36 -4.59
CA ASP A 190 15.34 8.62 -5.49
C ASP A 190 14.03 8.31 -4.77
N ALA A 191 12.90 8.75 -5.30
CA ALA A 191 11.60 8.51 -4.69
C ALA A 191 11.39 7.02 -4.36
N VAL A 192 10.97 6.71 -3.13
CA VAL A 192 10.62 5.34 -2.74
C VAL A 192 9.23 5.03 -3.30
N LEU A 193 9.15 3.99 -4.14
CA LEU A 193 7.94 3.59 -4.84
C LEU A 193 7.21 2.45 -4.11
N ASP A 194 7.95 1.49 -3.56
CA ASP A 194 7.38 0.39 -2.79
C ASP A 194 8.39 -0.20 -1.79
N ILE A 195 7.88 -0.82 -0.73
CA ILE A 195 8.65 -1.60 0.24
C ILE A 195 7.87 -2.87 0.55
N LYS A 196 8.51 -4.04 0.42
CA LYS A 196 7.94 -5.35 0.76
C LYS A 196 8.90 -6.18 1.59
N SER A 197 8.37 -7.01 2.47
CA SER A 197 9.15 -8.02 3.19
C SER A 197 9.04 -9.38 2.51
N ASP A 198 10.16 -10.11 2.41
CA ASP A 198 10.16 -11.51 2.02
C ASP A 198 9.92 -12.43 3.24
N ASP A 199 9.99 -13.77 3.03
CA ASP A 199 9.74 -14.76 4.07
C ASP A 199 10.90 -14.85 5.08
N ASP A 200 12.10 -14.46 4.67
CA ASP A 200 13.28 -14.40 5.52
C ASP A 200 13.34 -13.11 6.36
N GLY A 201 12.38 -12.22 6.17
CA GLY A 201 12.28 -10.93 6.85
C GLY A 201 13.14 -9.84 6.23
N ASN A 202 13.78 -10.09 5.07
CA ASN A 202 14.47 -9.02 4.37
C ASN A 202 13.47 -8.03 3.78
N LEU A 203 13.88 -6.77 3.64
CA LEU A 203 13.04 -5.73 3.08
C LEU A 203 13.54 -5.33 1.69
N TRP A 204 12.69 -5.53 0.72
CA TRP A 204 12.90 -5.12 -0.65
C TRP A 204 12.37 -3.71 -0.83
N ILE A 205 13.24 -2.79 -1.23
CA ILE A 205 12.93 -1.37 -1.40
C ILE A 205 13.09 -1.03 -2.87
N LEU A 206 11.99 -0.68 -3.49
CA LEU A 206 11.95 -0.19 -4.86
C LEU A 206 11.99 1.33 -4.84
N THR A 207 12.93 1.90 -5.57
CA THR A 207 12.98 3.34 -5.84
C THR A 207 12.76 3.61 -7.33
N SER A 208 12.68 4.88 -7.70
CA SER A 208 12.57 5.28 -9.11
C SER A 208 13.76 4.86 -9.98
N GLN A 209 14.89 4.46 -9.39
CA GLN A 209 16.11 4.14 -10.15
C GLN A 209 16.74 2.78 -9.80
N ARG A 210 16.37 2.16 -8.67
CA ARG A 210 17.05 0.95 -8.20
C ARG A 210 16.18 0.07 -7.29
N VAL A 211 16.58 -1.18 -7.16
CA VAL A 211 16.07 -2.10 -6.15
C VAL A 211 17.15 -2.34 -5.11
N MET A 212 16.79 -2.29 -3.85
CA MET A 212 17.68 -2.55 -2.72
C MET A 212 17.06 -3.57 -1.80
N VAL A 213 17.92 -4.31 -1.11
CA VAL A 213 17.51 -5.28 -0.08
C VAL A 213 18.17 -4.89 1.24
N TYR A 214 17.38 -4.70 2.26
CA TYR A 214 17.85 -4.55 3.64
C TYR A 214 17.76 -5.88 4.36
N HIS A 215 18.87 -6.27 5.01
CA HIS A 215 18.99 -7.50 5.80
C HIS A 215 18.96 -7.14 7.30
N PRO A 216 17.84 -7.37 8.01
CA PRO A 216 17.71 -6.97 9.42
C PRO A 216 18.73 -7.63 10.33
N GLY A 217 19.09 -8.90 10.08
CA GLY A 217 20.06 -9.64 10.91
C GLY A 217 21.48 -9.08 10.89
N THR A 218 21.86 -8.37 9.83
CA THR A 218 23.20 -7.76 9.69
C THR A 218 23.17 -6.26 9.64
N HIS A 219 21.99 -5.66 9.53
CA HIS A 219 21.77 -4.23 9.31
C HIS A 219 22.43 -3.68 8.03
N ILE A 220 22.61 -4.54 7.02
CA ILE A 220 23.27 -4.16 5.76
C ILE A 220 22.20 -3.96 4.66
N PHE A 221 22.42 -2.92 3.86
CA PHE A 221 21.70 -2.71 2.61
C PHE A 221 22.55 -3.21 1.44
N THR A 222 21.95 -4.03 0.58
CA THR A 222 22.55 -4.51 -0.65
C THR A 222 21.81 -3.93 -1.84
N MET A 223 22.54 -3.32 -2.77
CA MET A 223 21.97 -2.83 -4.01
C MET A 223 21.96 -3.96 -5.04
N MET A 224 20.82 -4.22 -5.66
CA MET A 224 20.76 -5.10 -6.81
C MET A 224 21.27 -4.37 -8.04
N SER A 225 22.35 -4.88 -8.65
CA SER A 225 22.79 -4.42 -9.94
C SER A 225 21.98 -5.16 -11.03
N CYS A 226 21.11 -4.47 -11.73
CA CYS A 226 20.56 -4.98 -12.98
C CYS A 226 21.65 -4.88 -14.05
N THR A 227 22.35 -5.97 -14.29
CA THR A 227 23.38 -6.04 -15.33
C THR A 227 22.79 -6.21 -16.74
N ASP A 228 21.52 -6.54 -16.82
CA ASP A 228 20.82 -6.76 -18.09
C ASP A 228 20.23 -5.46 -18.63
N SER A 229 20.79 -4.98 -19.71
CA SER A 229 20.46 -3.70 -20.36
C SER A 229 19.02 -3.59 -20.90
N TRP A 230 18.23 -4.68 -20.82
CA TRP A 230 16.84 -4.70 -21.26
C TRP A 230 15.82 -4.45 -20.12
N ILE A 231 16.28 -4.41 -18.87
CA ILE A 231 15.42 -4.07 -17.73
C ILE A 231 15.49 -2.55 -17.51
N ASN A 232 14.42 -1.85 -17.85
CA ASN A 232 14.27 -0.44 -17.51
C ASN A 232 13.53 -0.31 -16.17
N LEU A 233 14.24 0.06 -15.11
CA LEU A 233 13.66 0.23 -13.77
C LEU A 233 12.65 1.38 -13.70
N GLU A 234 12.68 2.32 -14.63
CA GLU A 234 11.69 3.42 -14.68
C GLU A 234 10.27 2.94 -14.94
N ASP A 235 10.10 1.72 -15.48
CA ASP A 235 8.79 1.11 -15.74
C ASP A 235 8.20 0.40 -14.51
N PHE A 236 8.99 0.17 -13.46
CA PHE A 236 8.54 -0.49 -12.25
C PHE A 236 7.85 0.51 -11.31
N GLN A 237 6.66 0.14 -10.82
CA GLN A 237 5.89 0.96 -9.89
C GLN A 237 5.59 0.27 -8.56
N SER A 238 5.73 -1.05 -8.49
CA SER A 238 5.47 -1.83 -7.28
C SER A 238 6.22 -3.15 -7.28
N LEU A 239 6.43 -3.70 -6.09
CA LEU A 239 6.93 -5.03 -5.83
C LEU A 239 5.75 -5.97 -5.56
N TYR A 240 5.86 -7.19 -6.04
CA TYR A 240 4.91 -8.24 -5.72
C TYR A 240 5.65 -9.42 -5.06
N LYS A 241 5.10 -9.91 -3.96
CA LYS A 241 5.56 -11.13 -3.31
C LYS A 241 4.69 -12.29 -3.79
N ASP A 242 5.32 -13.25 -4.45
CA ASP A 242 4.65 -14.51 -4.79
C ASP A 242 4.34 -15.28 -3.49
N PRO A 243 3.13 -15.84 -3.37
CA PRO A 243 2.71 -16.50 -2.14
C PRO A 243 3.38 -17.82 -1.90
#